data_8cf590375f8ffe7c66833eca42bb593a
#
_entry.id   8cf590375f8ffe7c66833eca42bb593a
#
_cell.length_a   1.000
_cell.length_b   1.000
_cell.length_c   1.000
_cell.angle_alpha   90.00
_cell.angle_beta   90.00
_cell.angle_gamma   90.00
#
_symmetry.space_group_name_H-M   'P 1'
#
loop_
_entity.id
_entity.type
_entity.pdbx_description
1 polymer ?
#
loop_
_entity_poly.entity_id
_entity_poly.type
_entity_poly.pdbx_seq_one_letter_code
_entity_poly.pdbx_strand_id
1 'polypeptide(L)'
;MNGSGEQFHPLPARIPGYAFHALDLRGQGSDHIAGRRGAALEFEKQMLDIAAFVAALRQSHAGRPVFLMGESMGSLLAAGYAGWSRKSGDSRHAVDGVILSVPVVGLRRPVPGYLRWILRRAATVAPGFRLTPSRFVNGKSIAPPLTRDRAYQDSLSEKPHHISGFSLRFLVELGDLIQESASLAAGIHAPTLVLAAGNDCFVKPTQIDSWFQKIPSPDKSLRHYPEAYHLLWHDWDRDLVVSDITAWLAKRTQA
;
A
#
# COMPACT_ATOMS: atom_id res chain seq x y z
N MET A 1 4.50 2.62 -6.15
CA MET A 1 4.65 3.86 -5.36
C MET A 1 3.85 5.02 -5.94
N ASN A 2 3.23 4.83 -7.06
CA ASN A 2 2.56 5.87 -7.81
C ASN A 2 1.07 5.52 -7.86
N GLY A 3 0.37 5.77 -6.76
CA GLY A 3 -1.01 5.37 -6.58
C GLY A 3 -1.95 6.57 -6.43
N SER A 4 -3.16 6.40 -6.90
CA SER A 4 -4.31 7.24 -6.60
C SER A 4 -5.49 6.34 -6.26
N GLY A 5 -6.53 6.91 -5.65
CA GLY A 5 -7.78 6.19 -5.41
C GLY A 5 -8.38 5.56 -6.66
N GLU A 6 -8.09 6.12 -7.84
CA GLU A 6 -8.55 5.58 -9.13
C GLU A 6 -8.08 4.14 -9.42
N GLN A 7 -6.95 3.72 -8.87
CA GLN A 7 -6.48 2.35 -9.09
C GLN A 7 -7.40 1.29 -8.47
N PHE A 8 -8.23 1.67 -7.50
CA PHE A 8 -9.23 0.78 -6.88
C PHE A 8 -10.58 0.78 -7.62
N HIS A 9 -10.73 1.59 -8.67
CA HIS A 9 -11.98 1.72 -9.43
C HIS A 9 -12.59 0.40 -9.94
N PRO A 10 -11.82 -0.66 -10.28
CA PRO A 10 -12.42 -1.92 -10.69
C PRO A 10 -13.15 -2.69 -9.59
N LEU A 11 -12.86 -2.42 -8.29
CA LEU A 11 -13.37 -3.20 -7.16
C LEU A 11 -14.87 -2.96 -6.88
N PRO A 12 -15.40 -1.73 -6.85
CA PRO A 12 -16.82 -1.48 -6.52
C PRO A 12 -17.79 -2.26 -7.38
N ALA A 13 -17.54 -2.34 -8.68
CA ALA A 13 -18.40 -3.06 -9.62
C ALA A 13 -18.34 -4.60 -9.44
N ARG A 14 -17.28 -5.10 -8.79
CA ARG A 14 -17.01 -6.54 -8.65
C ARG A 14 -17.30 -7.08 -7.25
N ILE A 15 -17.44 -6.21 -6.25
CA ILE A 15 -17.74 -6.57 -4.86
C ILE A 15 -19.03 -5.84 -4.45
N PRO A 16 -20.20 -6.31 -4.90
CA PRO A 16 -21.47 -5.66 -4.58
C PRO A 16 -21.80 -5.77 -3.09
N GLY A 17 -22.62 -4.84 -2.60
CA GLY A 17 -23.04 -4.80 -1.20
C GLY A 17 -22.12 -4.03 -0.26
N TYR A 18 -21.02 -3.46 -0.77
CA TYR A 18 -20.09 -2.63 -0.01
C TYR A 18 -19.97 -1.23 -0.62
N ALA A 19 -19.89 -0.21 0.24
CA ALA A 19 -19.52 1.14 -0.17
C ALA A 19 -17.98 1.24 -0.19
N PHE A 20 -17.43 1.73 -1.31
CA PHE A 20 -16.00 1.94 -1.48
C PHE A 20 -15.69 3.42 -1.43
N HIS A 21 -14.73 3.78 -0.59
CA HIS A 21 -14.20 5.12 -0.46
C HIS A 21 -12.69 5.04 -0.61
N ALA A 22 -12.13 5.78 -1.54
CA ALA A 22 -10.69 5.79 -1.80
C ALA A 22 -10.07 7.10 -1.33
N LEU A 23 -9.01 7.00 -0.54
CA LEU A 23 -8.23 8.13 -0.05
C LEU A 23 -6.97 8.28 -0.94
N ASP A 24 -6.81 9.45 -1.55
CA ASP A 24 -5.51 9.84 -2.08
C ASP A 24 -4.58 10.22 -0.92
N LEU A 25 -3.51 9.45 -0.78
CA LEU A 25 -2.54 9.70 0.27
C LEU A 25 -1.84 11.05 0.08
N ARG A 26 -1.46 11.69 1.18
CA ARG A 26 -0.64 12.92 1.17
C ARG A 26 0.57 12.74 0.26
N GLY A 27 0.76 13.66 -0.68
CA GLY A 27 1.83 13.60 -1.67
C GLY A 27 1.62 12.57 -2.80
N GLN A 28 0.43 12.01 -2.94
CA GLN A 28 0.04 11.07 -3.99
C GLN A 28 -1.24 11.54 -4.70
N GLY A 29 -1.65 10.81 -5.73
CA GLY A 29 -2.95 11.00 -6.40
C GLY A 29 -3.23 12.45 -6.78
N SER A 30 -4.41 12.93 -6.42
CA SER A 30 -4.93 14.26 -6.69
C SER A 30 -4.39 15.36 -5.75
N ASP A 31 -3.38 15.05 -4.91
CA ASP A 31 -2.79 16.07 -4.05
C ASP A 31 -2.28 17.28 -4.86
N HIS A 32 -3.02 18.38 -4.76
CA HIS A 32 -2.80 19.60 -5.52
C HIS A 32 -1.82 20.59 -4.87
N ILE A 33 -1.32 20.27 -3.66
CA ILE A 33 -0.38 21.15 -2.97
C ILE A 33 0.94 21.15 -3.72
N ALA A 34 1.33 22.34 -4.17
CA ALA A 34 2.54 22.56 -4.97
C ALA A 34 3.78 21.97 -4.27
N GLY A 35 4.55 21.19 -5.03
CA GLY A 35 5.78 20.56 -4.54
C GLY A 35 5.63 19.36 -3.62
N ARG A 36 4.42 19.03 -3.12
CA ARG A 36 4.23 17.93 -2.16
C ARG A 36 4.24 16.55 -2.82
N ARG A 37 3.82 16.41 -4.07
CA ARG A 37 3.73 15.11 -4.75
C ARG A 37 5.09 14.43 -4.84
N GLY A 38 5.22 13.27 -4.22
CA GLY A 38 6.46 12.48 -4.15
C GLY A 38 7.60 13.15 -3.37
N ALA A 39 7.31 14.17 -2.54
CA ALA A 39 8.32 14.92 -1.80
C ALA A 39 8.70 14.31 -0.45
N ALA A 40 7.73 13.73 0.27
CA ALA A 40 7.93 13.10 1.55
C ALA A 40 6.82 12.07 1.82
N LEU A 41 7.13 11.06 2.63
CA LEU A 41 6.13 10.08 3.09
C LEU A 41 5.37 10.59 4.31
N GLU A 42 6.08 11.16 5.28
CA GLU A 42 5.54 11.77 6.50
C GLU A 42 4.59 10.82 7.27
N PHE A 43 5.09 9.66 7.66
CA PHE A 43 4.29 8.56 8.24
C PHE A 43 3.26 9.02 9.28
N GLU A 44 3.66 9.82 10.28
CA GLU A 44 2.76 10.29 11.32
C GLU A 44 1.59 11.14 10.78
N LYS A 45 1.87 11.97 9.78
CA LYS A 45 0.83 12.76 9.13
C LYS A 45 -0.11 11.89 8.30
N GLN A 46 0.40 10.82 7.67
CA GLN A 46 -0.45 9.83 7.00
C GLN A 46 -1.39 9.15 8.00
N MET A 47 -0.92 8.81 9.20
CA MET A 47 -1.78 8.21 10.23
C MET A 47 -2.92 9.15 10.62
N LEU A 48 -2.64 10.45 10.78
CA LEU A 48 -3.67 11.46 11.09
C LEU A 48 -4.66 11.65 9.93
N ASP A 49 -4.20 11.67 8.67
CA ASP A 49 -5.07 11.79 7.51
C ASP A 49 -6.00 10.56 7.39
N ILE A 50 -5.47 9.35 7.59
CA ILE A 50 -6.26 8.12 7.59
C ILE A 50 -7.25 8.13 8.77
N ALA A 51 -6.85 8.61 9.94
CA ALA A 51 -7.73 8.71 11.12
C ALA A 51 -8.91 9.65 10.85
N ALA A 52 -8.67 10.83 10.28
CA ALA A 52 -9.71 11.77 9.90
C ALA A 52 -10.68 11.15 8.86
N PHE A 53 -10.14 10.43 7.89
CA PHE A 53 -10.93 9.74 6.88
C PHE A 53 -11.79 8.62 7.47
N VAL A 54 -11.22 7.75 8.33
CA VAL A 54 -11.96 6.68 9.00
C VAL A 54 -13.04 7.26 9.91
N ALA A 55 -12.74 8.31 10.67
CA ALA A 55 -13.72 8.96 11.54
C ALA A 55 -14.91 9.53 10.75
N ALA A 56 -14.65 10.16 9.60
CA ALA A 56 -15.70 10.64 8.71
C ALA A 56 -16.57 9.49 8.16
N LEU A 57 -15.96 8.36 7.79
CA LEU A 57 -16.70 7.18 7.36
C LEU A 57 -17.53 6.57 8.49
N ARG A 58 -17.00 6.49 9.70
CA ARG A 58 -17.74 6.02 10.89
C ARG A 58 -18.96 6.92 11.19
N GLN A 59 -18.83 8.22 10.96
CA GLN A 59 -19.94 9.16 11.15
C GLN A 59 -21.00 9.01 10.04
N SER A 60 -20.59 8.91 8.78
CA SER A 60 -21.51 8.83 7.64
C SER A 60 -22.18 7.47 7.48
N HIS A 61 -21.55 6.42 7.99
CA HIS A 61 -22.02 5.02 7.92
C HIS A 61 -22.15 4.40 9.32
N ALA A 62 -22.83 5.10 10.23
CA ALA A 62 -22.98 4.68 11.62
C ALA A 62 -23.51 3.23 11.74
N GLY A 63 -22.88 2.43 12.61
CA GLY A 63 -23.24 1.03 12.84
C GLY A 63 -22.79 0.06 11.73
N ARG A 64 -22.12 0.53 10.67
CA ARG A 64 -21.56 -0.36 9.64
C ARG A 64 -20.09 -0.67 9.92
N PRO A 65 -19.64 -1.91 9.62
CA PRO A 65 -18.23 -2.24 9.75
C PRO A 65 -17.39 -1.46 8.72
N VAL A 66 -16.19 -1.02 9.12
CA VAL A 66 -15.24 -0.29 8.28
C VAL A 66 -13.98 -1.14 8.12
N PHE A 67 -13.69 -1.54 6.89
CA PHE A 67 -12.48 -2.28 6.53
C PHE A 67 -11.50 -1.35 5.81
N LEU A 68 -10.23 -1.38 6.20
CA LEU A 68 -9.18 -0.60 5.56
C LEU A 68 -8.38 -1.49 4.60
N MET A 69 -8.31 -1.08 3.34
CA MET A 69 -7.51 -1.77 2.32
C MET A 69 -6.32 -0.92 1.91
N GLY A 70 -5.16 -1.55 1.79
CA GLY A 70 -3.96 -0.95 1.22
C GLY A 70 -3.31 -1.84 0.17
N GLU A 71 -2.60 -1.22 -0.78
CA GLU A 71 -1.80 -1.92 -1.78
C GLU A 71 -0.35 -1.44 -1.72
N SER A 72 0.61 -2.36 -1.83
CA SER A 72 2.03 -2.03 -1.88
C SER A 72 2.50 -1.22 -0.64
N MET A 73 3.01 -0.02 -0.84
CA MET A 73 3.29 0.94 0.24
C MET A 73 2.04 1.24 1.08
N GLY A 74 0.87 1.36 0.45
CA GLY A 74 -0.40 1.56 1.14
C GLY A 74 -0.74 0.45 2.12
N SER A 75 -0.30 -0.79 1.87
CA SER A 75 -0.44 -1.90 2.83
C SER A 75 0.39 -1.68 4.10
N LEU A 76 1.60 -1.11 4.00
CA LEU A 76 2.39 -0.77 5.19
C LEU A 76 1.75 0.35 5.99
N LEU A 77 1.15 1.34 5.30
CA LEU A 77 0.41 2.42 5.97
C LEU A 77 -0.85 1.88 6.64
N ALA A 78 -1.61 0.99 5.99
CA ALA A 78 -2.78 0.35 6.59
C ALA A 78 -2.41 -0.53 7.79
N ALA A 79 -1.30 -1.27 7.70
CA ALA A 79 -0.74 -2.05 8.81
C ALA A 79 -0.33 -1.15 9.99
N GLY A 80 0.38 -0.06 9.70
CA GLY A 80 0.76 0.94 10.69
C GLY A 80 -0.45 1.58 11.36
N TYR A 81 -1.46 1.92 10.55
CA TYR A 81 -2.71 2.51 11.04
C TYR A 81 -3.47 1.56 11.98
N ALA A 82 -3.55 0.27 11.67
CA ALA A 82 -4.20 -0.70 12.55
C ALA A 82 -3.58 -0.72 13.95
N GLY A 83 -2.25 -0.65 14.03
CA GLY A 83 -1.53 -0.54 15.31
C GLY A 83 -1.71 0.82 15.99
N TRP A 84 -1.68 1.89 15.23
CA TRP A 84 -1.86 3.26 15.70
C TRP A 84 -3.27 3.49 16.24
N SER A 85 -4.31 3.09 15.50
CA SER A 85 -5.71 3.25 15.92
C SER A 85 -6.03 2.51 17.20
N ARG A 86 -5.49 1.29 17.35
CA ARG A 86 -5.61 0.50 18.58
C ARG A 86 -4.96 1.21 19.78
N LYS A 87 -3.78 1.80 19.60
CA LYS A 87 -3.07 2.54 20.66
C LYS A 87 -3.79 3.83 21.04
N SER A 88 -4.47 4.48 20.10
CA SER A 88 -5.24 5.71 20.38
C SER A 88 -6.41 5.46 21.32
N GLY A 89 -6.98 4.25 21.33
CA GLY A 89 -8.14 3.88 22.14
C GLY A 89 -9.44 4.56 21.72
N ASP A 90 -9.43 5.38 20.67
CA ASP A 90 -10.60 6.11 20.17
C ASP A 90 -11.36 5.24 19.15
N SER A 91 -12.59 4.86 19.52
CA SER A 91 -13.45 4.02 18.66
C SER A 91 -13.77 4.64 17.30
N ARG A 92 -13.70 5.97 17.19
CA ARG A 92 -13.89 6.66 15.91
C ARG A 92 -12.81 6.33 14.88
N HIS A 93 -11.63 5.92 15.34
CA HIS A 93 -10.49 5.55 14.51
C HIS A 93 -10.39 4.04 14.29
N ALA A 94 -11.23 3.23 14.96
CA ALA A 94 -11.17 1.79 14.84
C ALA A 94 -11.52 1.29 13.43
N VAL A 95 -10.87 0.20 13.01
CA VAL A 95 -11.23 -0.55 11.81
C VAL A 95 -11.58 -1.99 12.20
N ASP A 96 -12.58 -2.55 11.54
CA ASP A 96 -13.09 -3.89 11.82
C ASP A 96 -12.28 -4.99 11.12
N GLY A 97 -11.35 -4.59 10.25
CA GLY A 97 -10.37 -5.46 9.64
C GLY A 97 -9.52 -4.73 8.61
N VAL A 98 -8.43 -5.38 8.20
CA VAL A 98 -7.51 -4.84 7.21
C VAL A 98 -7.25 -5.84 6.08
N ILE A 99 -7.16 -5.32 4.85
CA ILE A 99 -6.81 -6.08 3.64
C ILE A 99 -5.50 -5.49 3.10
N LEU A 100 -4.45 -6.30 3.07
CA LEU A 100 -3.09 -5.88 2.77
C LEU A 100 -2.63 -6.58 1.49
N SER A 101 -2.72 -5.86 0.37
CA SER A 101 -2.34 -6.38 -0.93
C SER A 101 -0.87 -6.11 -1.22
N VAL A 102 -0.14 -7.15 -1.53
CA VAL A 102 1.29 -7.12 -1.93
C VAL A 102 2.14 -6.20 -1.06
N PRO A 103 2.10 -6.36 0.28
CA PRO A 103 2.81 -5.47 1.19
C PRO A 103 4.32 -5.52 0.93
N VAL A 104 4.95 -4.36 0.70
CA VAL A 104 6.40 -4.27 0.43
C VAL A 104 7.16 -4.31 1.75
N VAL A 105 7.14 -5.47 2.40
CA VAL A 105 7.74 -5.73 3.73
C VAL A 105 9.25 -5.94 3.70
N GLY A 106 9.84 -5.91 2.52
CA GLY A 106 11.26 -6.00 2.24
C GLY A 106 11.49 -5.78 0.76
N LEU A 107 12.71 -5.57 0.35
CA LEU A 107 13.04 -5.44 -1.06
C LEU A 107 13.56 -6.79 -1.61
N ARG A 108 13.05 -7.20 -2.77
CA ARG A 108 13.54 -8.39 -3.51
C ARG A 108 15.03 -8.31 -3.78
N ARG A 109 15.53 -7.09 -4.03
CA ARG A 109 16.96 -6.75 -4.13
C ARG A 109 17.29 -5.72 -3.06
N PRO A 110 17.84 -6.13 -1.92
CA PRO A 110 18.18 -5.21 -0.83
C PRO A 110 19.17 -4.13 -1.28
N VAL A 111 18.93 -2.91 -0.84
CA VAL A 111 19.90 -1.82 -1.03
C VAL A 111 21.05 -2.02 -0.07
N PRO A 112 22.32 -2.07 -0.53
CA PRO A 112 23.48 -2.21 0.33
C PRO A 112 23.54 -1.13 1.41
N GLY A 113 24.05 -1.48 2.60
CA GLY A 113 24.07 -0.59 3.76
C GLY A 113 24.82 0.73 3.49
N TYR A 114 25.97 0.66 2.80
CA TYR A 114 26.73 1.86 2.44
C TYR A 114 25.95 2.80 1.50
N LEU A 115 25.17 2.25 0.55
CA LEU A 115 24.38 3.05 -0.36
C LEU A 115 23.19 3.71 0.39
N ARG A 116 22.57 3.00 1.33
CA ARG A 116 21.55 3.60 2.22
C ARG A 116 22.14 4.75 3.04
N TRP A 117 23.35 4.58 3.56
CA TRP A 117 24.04 5.64 4.29
C TRP A 117 24.29 6.87 3.39
N ILE A 118 24.80 6.65 2.17
CA ILE A 118 25.00 7.74 1.19
C ILE A 118 23.68 8.46 0.90
N LEU A 119 22.60 7.71 0.63
CA LEU A 119 21.29 8.31 0.35
C LEU A 119 20.76 9.13 1.54
N ARG A 120 20.94 8.66 2.77
CA ARG A 120 20.59 9.43 3.97
C ARG A 120 21.39 10.74 4.07
N ARG A 121 22.69 10.68 3.85
CA ARG A 121 23.54 11.89 3.86
C ARG A 121 23.16 12.86 2.74
N ALA A 122 22.93 12.37 1.54
CA ALA A 122 22.43 13.19 0.44
C ALA A 122 21.06 13.83 0.78
N ALA A 123 20.16 13.09 1.41
CA ALA A 123 18.86 13.60 1.82
C ALA A 123 18.94 14.68 2.92
N THR A 124 19.98 14.70 3.76
CA THR A 124 20.17 15.80 4.73
C THR A 124 20.61 17.11 4.03
N VAL A 125 21.36 17.02 2.94
CA VAL A 125 21.88 18.19 2.19
C VAL A 125 20.88 18.66 1.14
N ALA A 126 20.26 17.74 0.42
CA ALA A 126 19.36 18.01 -0.68
C ALA A 126 18.07 17.16 -0.61
N PRO A 127 17.24 17.34 0.43
CA PRO A 127 16.05 16.47 0.65
C PRO A 127 15.07 16.48 -0.51
N GLY A 128 14.95 17.61 -1.22
CA GLY A 128 14.04 17.79 -2.36
C GLY A 128 14.59 17.29 -3.70
N PHE A 129 15.86 16.85 -3.76
CA PHE A 129 16.42 16.34 -5.01
C PHE A 129 15.66 15.08 -5.45
N ARG A 130 15.18 15.07 -6.71
CA ARG A 130 14.32 14.00 -7.24
C ARG A 130 15.10 13.02 -8.08
N LEU A 131 14.89 11.72 -7.79
CA LEU A 131 15.34 10.63 -8.62
C LEU A 131 14.19 10.15 -9.51
N THR A 132 14.46 10.03 -10.79
CA THR A 132 13.53 9.47 -11.78
C THR A 132 14.06 8.12 -12.24
N PRO A 133 13.53 7.01 -11.72
CA PRO A 133 14.08 5.67 -11.97
C PRO A 133 14.13 5.29 -13.47
N SER A 134 13.21 5.80 -14.27
CA SER A 134 13.10 5.49 -15.70
C SER A 134 14.21 6.10 -16.61
N ARG A 135 15.06 7.01 -16.10
CA ARG A 135 16.09 7.70 -16.90
C ARG A 135 17.43 6.97 -16.97
N PHE A 136 17.62 5.86 -16.25
CA PHE A 136 18.95 5.28 -16.06
C PHE A 136 19.33 4.17 -17.04
N VAL A 137 18.49 3.83 -18.03
CA VAL A 137 18.85 2.78 -19.01
C VAL A 137 18.45 3.22 -20.42
N ASN A 138 19.43 3.72 -21.19
CA ASN A 138 19.41 3.92 -22.66
C ASN A 138 18.10 4.48 -23.27
N GLY A 139 17.44 5.44 -22.60
CA GLY A 139 16.23 6.08 -23.14
C GLY A 139 14.98 5.18 -23.24
N LYS A 140 15.08 3.91 -22.90
CA LYS A 140 13.93 3.01 -22.79
C LYS A 140 13.57 2.84 -21.32
N SER A 141 12.36 3.19 -20.95
CA SER A 141 11.82 2.91 -19.62
C SER A 141 11.74 1.40 -19.45
N ILE A 142 12.71 0.81 -18.75
CA ILE A 142 12.60 -0.57 -18.27
C ILE A 142 11.90 -0.50 -16.91
N ALA A 143 10.61 -0.11 -16.92
CA ALA A 143 9.79 -0.31 -15.75
C ALA A 143 9.64 -1.82 -15.51
N PRO A 144 9.83 -2.30 -14.27
CA PRO A 144 9.60 -3.70 -13.99
C PRO A 144 8.13 -4.03 -14.30
N PRO A 145 7.82 -5.25 -14.75
CA PRO A 145 6.45 -5.64 -15.04
C PRO A 145 5.65 -5.65 -13.72
N LEU A 146 4.58 -4.86 -13.68
CA LEU A 146 3.68 -4.74 -12.54
C LEU A 146 2.41 -5.57 -12.72
N THR A 147 2.10 -5.95 -13.95
CA THR A 147 0.94 -6.75 -14.35
C THR A 147 1.24 -7.47 -15.66
N ARG A 148 0.51 -8.56 -15.93
CA ARG A 148 0.53 -9.26 -17.23
C ARG A 148 -0.31 -8.53 -18.30
N ASP A 149 -1.18 -7.62 -17.90
CA ASP A 149 -1.92 -6.74 -18.81
C ASP A 149 -1.01 -5.63 -19.32
N ARG A 150 -0.43 -5.84 -20.50
CA ARG A 150 0.50 -4.88 -21.11
C ARG A 150 -0.14 -3.53 -21.44
N ALA A 151 -1.40 -3.54 -21.87
CA ALA A 151 -2.10 -2.30 -22.20
C ALA A 151 -2.28 -1.44 -20.94
N TYR A 152 -2.64 -2.06 -19.81
CA TYR A 152 -2.71 -1.38 -18.53
C TYR A 152 -1.33 -0.92 -18.06
N GLN A 153 -0.31 -1.76 -18.17
CA GLN A 153 1.09 -1.41 -17.81
C GLN A 153 1.55 -0.16 -18.57
N ASP A 154 1.32 -0.09 -19.87
CA ASP A 154 1.76 1.03 -20.72
C ASP A 154 1.00 2.33 -20.37
N SER A 155 -0.29 2.22 -20.03
CA SER A 155 -1.13 3.37 -19.63
C SER A 155 -0.72 4.01 -18.31
N LEU A 156 0.04 3.30 -17.45
CA LEU A 156 0.38 3.81 -16.10
C LEU A 156 1.16 5.13 -16.12
N SER A 157 2.02 5.35 -17.13
CA SER A 157 2.80 6.58 -17.27
C SER A 157 1.99 7.76 -17.80
N GLU A 158 0.84 7.49 -18.42
CA GLU A 158 -0.05 8.48 -19.04
C GLU A 158 -1.12 9.00 -18.08
N LYS A 159 -1.26 8.34 -16.92
CA LYS A 159 -2.28 8.73 -15.94
C LYS A 159 -2.01 10.14 -15.37
N PRO A 160 -3.08 10.95 -15.14
CA PRO A 160 -2.94 12.34 -14.69
C PRO A 160 -2.17 12.49 -13.38
N HIS A 161 -2.23 11.45 -12.53
CA HIS A 161 -1.59 11.44 -11.22
C HIS A 161 -0.22 10.75 -11.20
N HIS A 162 0.35 10.44 -12.38
CA HIS A 162 1.67 9.84 -12.47
C HIS A 162 2.74 10.73 -11.81
N ILE A 163 3.57 10.14 -10.94
CA ILE A 163 4.72 10.80 -10.32
C ILE A 163 5.98 10.29 -11.00
N SER A 164 6.62 11.12 -11.80
CA SER A 164 7.81 10.76 -12.59
C SER A 164 9.08 10.58 -11.75
N GLY A 165 9.12 11.12 -10.54
CA GLY A 165 10.27 11.03 -9.66
C GLY A 165 9.93 11.32 -8.20
N PHE A 166 10.68 10.68 -7.30
CA PHE A 166 10.54 10.84 -5.86
C PHE A 166 11.76 11.54 -5.28
N SER A 167 11.56 12.37 -4.26
CA SER A 167 12.64 13.05 -3.58
C SER A 167 13.52 12.07 -2.79
N LEU A 168 14.76 12.47 -2.50
CA LEU A 168 15.64 11.70 -1.62
C LEU A 168 15.02 11.49 -0.24
N ARG A 169 14.34 12.52 0.29
CA ARG A 169 13.62 12.42 1.55
C ARG A 169 12.56 11.32 1.51
N PHE A 170 11.69 11.32 0.49
CA PHE A 170 10.66 10.29 0.34
C PHE A 170 11.26 8.90 0.27
N LEU A 171 12.34 8.70 -0.50
CA LEU A 171 12.99 7.39 -0.66
C LEU A 171 13.62 6.90 0.63
N VAL A 172 14.21 7.78 1.44
CA VAL A 172 14.75 7.43 2.75
C VAL A 172 13.62 7.05 3.70
N GLU A 173 12.57 7.88 3.82
CA GLU A 173 11.42 7.61 4.69
C GLU A 173 10.70 6.30 4.30
N LEU A 174 10.57 6.01 3.00
CA LEU A 174 10.03 4.73 2.53
C LEU A 174 10.95 3.55 2.90
N GLY A 175 12.26 3.74 2.77
CA GLY A 175 13.24 2.73 3.18
C GLY A 175 13.14 2.41 4.68
N ASP A 176 12.91 3.42 5.51
CA ASP A 176 12.71 3.27 6.95
C ASP A 176 11.41 2.54 7.26
N LEU A 177 10.31 2.91 6.62
CA LEU A 177 9.02 2.22 6.76
C LEU A 177 9.12 0.73 6.41
N ILE A 178 9.86 0.39 5.35
CA ILE A 178 10.11 -1.02 4.98
C ILE A 178 10.93 -1.75 6.07
N GLN A 179 11.93 -1.09 6.64
CA GLN A 179 12.74 -1.69 7.72
C GLN A 179 11.92 -1.91 9.00
N GLU A 180 10.98 -1.03 9.28
CA GLU A 180 10.07 -1.11 10.43
C GLU A 180 8.88 -2.05 10.22
N SER A 181 8.74 -2.63 9.02
CA SER A 181 7.60 -3.48 8.66
C SER A 181 7.27 -4.58 9.68
N ALA A 182 8.31 -5.15 10.32
CA ALA A 182 8.11 -6.17 11.35
C ALA A 182 7.39 -5.63 12.60
N SER A 183 7.70 -4.40 13.01
CA SER A 183 7.03 -3.71 14.12
C SER A 183 5.59 -3.35 13.75
N LEU A 184 5.36 -2.97 12.49
CA LEU A 184 4.02 -2.72 11.98
C LEU A 184 3.16 -3.98 12.04
N ALA A 185 3.70 -5.14 11.60
CA ALA A 185 3.02 -6.43 11.71
C ALA A 185 2.59 -6.75 13.14
N ALA A 186 3.51 -6.58 14.10
CA ALA A 186 3.26 -6.87 15.51
C ALA A 186 2.16 -5.97 16.14
N GLY A 187 1.84 -4.86 15.50
CA GLY A 187 0.74 -3.96 15.90
C GLY A 187 -0.65 -4.40 15.42
N ILE A 188 -0.75 -5.32 14.46
CA ILE A 188 -2.03 -5.68 13.81
C ILE A 188 -2.76 -6.73 14.65
N HIS A 189 -3.81 -6.32 15.36
CA HIS A 189 -4.68 -7.21 16.13
C HIS A 189 -6.07 -7.39 15.49
N ALA A 190 -6.43 -6.54 14.54
CA ALA A 190 -7.68 -6.62 13.80
C ALA A 190 -7.69 -7.86 12.86
N PRO A 191 -8.86 -8.38 12.48
CA PRO A 191 -9.00 -9.34 11.40
C PRO A 191 -8.21 -8.92 10.16
N THR A 192 -7.41 -9.83 9.58
CA THR A 192 -6.44 -9.46 8.56
C THR A 192 -6.46 -10.44 7.38
N LEU A 193 -6.57 -9.89 6.18
CA LEU A 193 -6.32 -10.61 4.93
C LEU A 193 -5.06 -10.07 4.27
N VAL A 194 -4.09 -10.94 3.99
CA VAL A 194 -2.88 -10.61 3.23
C VAL A 194 -2.93 -11.30 1.87
N LEU A 195 -2.65 -10.57 0.80
CA LEU A 195 -2.63 -11.06 -0.58
C LEU A 195 -1.19 -10.95 -1.11
N ALA A 196 -0.64 -12.03 -1.64
CA ALA A 196 0.75 -12.12 -2.09
C ALA A 196 0.84 -12.57 -3.55
N ALA A 197 1.53 -11.79 -4.37
CA ALA A 197 1.81 -12.11 -5.77
C ALA A 197 3.11 -12.91 -5.91
N GLY A 198 3.11 -13.98 -6.71
CA GLY A 198 4.28 -14.85 -6.90
C GLY A 198 5.39 -14.20 -7.73
N ASN A 199 4.99 -13.43 -8.76
CA ASN A 199 5.91 -12.74 -9.66
C ASN A 199 6.09 -11.26 -9.33
N ASP A 200 5.97 -10.90 -8.04
CA ASP A 200 6.19 -9.52 -7.59
C ASP A 200 7.63 -9.07 -7.84
N CYS A 201 7.79 -7.90 -8.45
CA CYS A 201 9.10 -7.33 -8.77
C CYS A 201 9.77 -6.64 -7.55
N PHE A 202 9.01 -6.25 -6.53
CA PHE A 202 9.50 -5.50 -5.37
C PHE A 202 9.80 -6.38 -4.17
N VAL A 203 8.94 -7.37 -3.88
CA VAL A 203 9.01 -8.22 -2.69
C VAL A 203 8.97 -9.70 -3.07
N LYS A 204 9.65 -10.56 -2.31
CA LYS A 204 9.54 -12.01 -2.49
C LYS A 204 8.36 -12.55 -1.70
N PRO A 205 7.59 -13.54 -2.21
CA PRO A 205 6.52 -14.19 -1.43
C PRO A 205 6.99 -14.66 -0.05
N THR A 206 8.18 -15.26 0.04
CA THR A 206 8.77 -15.74 1.31
C THR A 206 9.02 -14.63 2.33
N GLN A 207 9.23 -13.38 1.89
CA GLN A 207 9.34 -12.24 2.81
C GLN A 207 7.96 -11.89 3.37
N ILE A 208 6.89 -11.98 2.55
CA ILE A 208 5.51 -11.79 3.00
C ILE A 208 5.11 -12.90 3.97
N ASP A 209 5.48 -14.17 3.70
CA ASP A 209 5.22 -15.31 4.60
C ASP A 209 5.82 -15.07 5.98
N SER A 210 7.11 -14.73 6.01
CA SER A 210 7.84 -14.47 7.27
C SER A 210 7.28 -13.26 8.02
N TRP A 211 6.80 -12.25 7.31
CA TRP A 211 6.18 -11.07 7.87
C TRP A 211 4.78 -11.38 8.42
N PHE A 212 3.97 -12.15 7.69
CA PHE A 212 2.64 -12.58 8.08
C PHE A 212 2.65 -13.35 9.40
N GLN A 213 3.67 -14.16 9.66
CA GLN A 213 3.80 -14.89 10.93
C GLN A 213 3.89 -13.95 12.14
N LYS A 214 4.38 -12.71 11.95
CA LYS A 214 4.53 -11.71 13.02
C LYS A 214 3.24 -10.99 13.38
N ILE A 215 2.17 -11.16 12.59
CA ILE A 215 0.85 -10.59 12.88
C ILE A 215 0.22 -11.38 14.03
N PRO A 216 -0.09 -10.73 15.17
CA PRO A 216 -0.64 -11.41 16.35
C PRO A 216 -2.14 -11.70 16.24
N SER A 217 -2.85 -11.10 15.27
CA SER A 217 -4.29 -11.34 15.08
C SER A 217 -4.58 -12.84 14.99
N PRO A 218 -5.52 -13.40 15.81
CA PRO A 218 -5.95 -14.78 15.69
C PRO A 218 -6.79 -15.03 14.43
N ASP A 219 -7.43 -14.00 13.90
CA ASP A 219 -8.19 -14.02 12.65
C ASP A 219 -7.36 -13.42 11.53
N LYS A 220 -6.41 -14.19 11.01
CA LYS A 220 -5.58 -13.79 9.88
C LYS A 220 -5.54 -14.84 8.79
N SER A 221 -5.53 -14.39 7.54
CA SER A 221 -5.47 -15.24 6.35
C SER A 221 -4.45 -14.70 5.36
N LEU A 222 -3.72 -15.60 4.71
CA LEU A 222 -2.79 -15.30 3.63
C LEU A 222 -3.24 -16.04 2.37
N ARG A 223 -3.28 -15.33 1.23
CA ARG A 223 -3.58 -15.88 -0.09
C ARG A 223 -2.41 -15.63 -1.02
N HIS A 224 -2.01 -16.67 -1.73
CA HIS A 224 -0.96 -16.62 -2.73
C HIS A 224 -1.55 -16.74 -4.13
N TYR A 225 -1.06 -15.88 -5.04
CA TYR A 225 -1.37 -15.90 -6.47
C TYR A 225 -0.07 -16.13 -7.23
N PRO A 226 0.32 -17.40 -7.47
CA PRO A 226 1.67 -17.76 -7.94
C PRO A 226 2.06 -17.10 -9.26
N GLU A 227 1.10 -16.94 -10.18
CA GLU A 227 1.34 -16.37 -11.50
C GLU A 227 1.15 -14.84 -11.54
N ALA A 228 0.52 -14.26 -10.51
CA ALA A 228 0.20 -12.84 -10.49
C ALA A 228 1.43 -11.96 -10.29
N TYR A 229 1.35 -10.75 -10.84
CA TYR A 229 2.30 -9.67 -10.66
C TYR A 229 1.83 -8.70 -9.58
N HIS A 230 2.54 -7.60 -9.39
CA HIS A 230 2.35 -6.66 -8.28
C HIS A 230 0.96 -6.03 -8.19
N LEU A 231 0.31 -5.73 -9.33
CA LEU A 231 -1.00 -5.07 -9.36
C LEU A 231 -2.13 -6.11 -9.48
N LEU A 232 -2.52 -6.74 -8.36
CA LEU A 232 -3.40 -7.91 -8.34
C LEU A 232 -4.75 -7.71 -9.03
N TRP A 233 -5.45 -6.58 -8.77
CA TRP A 233 -6.77 -6.31 -9.42
C TRP A 233 -6.67 -5.72 -10.83
N HIS A 234 -5.47 -5.54 -11.31
CA HIS A 234 -5.17 -5.20 -12.71
C HIS A 234 -4.40 -6.31 -13.42
N ASP A 235 -4.31 -7.52 -12.80
CA ASP A 235 -3.69 -8.70 -13.42
C ASP A 235 -4.77 -9.68 -13.91
N TRP A 236 -4.34 -10.74 -14.55
CA TRP A 236 -5.24 -11.77 -15.09
C TRP A 236 -5.93 -12.58 -14.00
N ASP A 237 -5.34 -12.72 -12.83
CA ASP A 237 -5.93 -13.40 -11.66
C ASP A 237 -6.93 -12.53 -10.87
N ARG A 238 -7.26 -11.32 -11.35
CA ARG A 238 -8.11 -10.35 -10.64
C ARG A 238 -9.45 -10.92 -10.17
N ASP A 239 -10.07 -11.82 -10.94
CA ASP A 239 -11.37 -12.38 -10.55
C ASP A 239 -11.24 -13.33 -9.35
N LEU A 240 -10.16 -14.10 -9.27
CA LEU A 240 -9.84 -14.92 -8.10
C LEU A 240 -9.53 -14.03 -6.89
N VAL A 241 -8.73 -12.99 -7.07
CA VAL A 241 -8.41 -12.01 -6.01
C VAL A 241 -9.68 -11.37 -5.44
N VAL A 242 -10.56 -10.92 -6.31
CA VAL A 242 -11.85 -10.31 -5.95
C VAL A 242 -12.75 -11.31 -5.21
N SER A 243 -12.80 -12.57 -5.67
CA SER A 243 -13.54 -13.64 -5.01
C SER A 243 -13.06 -13.89 -3.59
N ASP A 244 -11.73 -13.96 -3.38
CA ASP A 244 -11.14 -14.14 -2.06
C ASP A 244 -11.43 -12.96 -1.11
N ILE A 245 -11.35 -11.73 -1.61
CA ILE A 245 -11.71 -10.52 -0.85
C ILE A 245 -13.18 -10.55 -0.45
N THR A 246 -14.07 -10.86 -1.41
CA THR A 246 -15.52 -10.92 -1.19
C THR A 246 -15.88 -11.97 -0.14
N ALA A 247 -15.31 -13.18 -0.26
CA ALA A 247 -15.53 -14.25 0.68
C ALA A 247 -15.02 -13.91 2.10
N TRP A 248 -13.88 -13.20 2.18
CA TRP A 248 -13.32 -12.76 3.46
C TRP A 248 -14.20 -11.68 4.13
N LEU A 249 -14.68 -10.70 3.36
CA LEU A 249 -15.58 -9.65 3.83
C LEU A 249 -16.93 -10.23 4.28
N ALA A 250 -17.54 -11.12 3.49
CA ALA A 250 -18.85 -11.71 3.77
C ALA A 250 -18.89 -12.43 5.13
N LYS A 251 -17.82 -13.11 5.51
CA LYS A 251 -17.71 -13.79 6.82
C LYS A 251 -17.75 -12.82 8.01
N ARG A 252 -17.52 -11.52 7.80
CA ARG A 252 -17.38 -10.49 8.85
C ARG A 252 -18.49 -9.44 8.84
N THR A 253 -19.40 -9.55 7.87
CA THR A 253 -20.54 -8.65 7.73
C THR A 253 -21.88 -9.36 7.94
N GLN A 254 -21.87 -10.70 8.07
CA GLN A 254 -23.08 -11.51 8.35
C GLN A 254 -23.30 -11.79 9.86
N ALA A 255 -22.47 -11.20 10.72
CA ALA A 255 -22.56 -11.37 12.18
C ALA A 255 -23.41 -10.28 12.83
#